data_4e5feabbcb555aed96280bd263721173
#
_entry.id   4e5feabbcb555aed96280bd263721173
#
_cell.length_a   1.000
_cell.length_b   1.000
_cell.length_c   1.000
_cell.angle_alpha   90.00
_cell.angle_beta   90.00
_cell.angle_gamma   90.00
#
_symmetry.space_group_name_H-M   'P 1'
#
loop_
_entity.id
_entity.type
_entity.pdbx_description
1 polymer ?
#
loop_
_entity_poly.entity_id
_entity_poly.type
_entity_poly.pdbx_seq_one_letter_code
_entity_poly.pdbx_strand_id
1 'polypeptide(L)'
;GELFDVEMQKRNEGNIPKRTRFYQALNDAPMLKSGERGFDNLKPVFIIVICDFDLYGRGLYRYTFDNRCKELPDLIMGDECTKCILNTKGKIERNVDSSLIDFLHYVSDSSSVDLEKVCDKRLQKLHANVQIIKDSAEMEAEFMKAEERERQIRDEGIKEGIKEGMKEYDRFMKLTQKLLS
;
A
#
# COMPACT_ATOMS: atom_id res chain seq x y z
N GLY A 1 23.35 -7.84 1.02
CA GLY A 1 22.32 -7.15 1.81
C GLY A 1 20.95 -7.39 1.21
N GLU A 2 19.91 -7.12 1.94
CA GLU A 2 18.50 -7.24 1.54
C GLU A 2 17.96 -5.87 1.15
N LEU A 3 16.92 -5.83 0.30
CA LEU A 3 16.21 -4.61 -0.09
C LEU A 3 14.79 -4.64 0.44
N PHE A 4 14.40 -3.56 1.11
CA PHE A 4 13.06 -3.38 1.63
C PHE A 4 12.40 -2.18 0.93
N ASP A 5 11.28 -2.42 0.27
CA ASP A 5 10.42 -1.41 -0.31
C ASP A 5 9.13 -1.34 0.52
N VAL A 6 8.88 -0.19 1.16
CA VAL A 6 7.77 -0.03 2.09
C VAL A 6 6.84 1.06 1.61
N GLU A 7 5.59 0.71 1.37
CA GLU A 7 4.52 1.62 0.97
C GLU A 7 3.35 1.62 1.93
N MET A 8 2.67 2.76 2.05
CA MET A 8 1.42 2.88 2.80
C MET A 8 0.26 3.22 1.88
N GLN A 9 -0.87 2.50 2.03
CA GLN A 9 -2.08 2.69 1.25
C GLN A 9 -3.29 2.93 2.16
N LYS A 10 -3.87 4.12 2.05
CA LYS A 10 -5.04 4.51 2.84
C LYS A 10 -6.36 4.03 2.24
N ARG A 11 -6.39 3.82 0.91
CA ARG A 11 -7.59 3.42 0.15
C ARG A 11 -7.30 2.22 -0.74
N ASN A 12 -8.32 1.37 -0.90
CA ASN A 12 -8.25 0.23 -1.79
C ASN A 12 -8.63 0.63 -3.22
N GLU A 13 -7.64 0.79 -4.09
CA GLU A 13 -7.82 1.04 -5.52
C GLU A 13 -7.91 -0.26 -6.36
N GLY A 14 -7.93 -1.42 -5.72
CA GLY A 14 -8.04 -2.73 -6.38
C GLY A 14 -6.80 -3.18 -7.17
N ASN A 15 -5.69 -2.46 -7.11
CA ASN A 15 -4.51 -2.69 -7.95
C ASN A 15 -3.24 -3.11 -7.19
N ILE A 16 -3.25 -3.17 -5.86
CA ILE A 16 -2.08 -3.44 -5.02
C ILE A 16 -1.29 -4.68 -5.47
N PRO A 17 -1.90 -5.85 -5.77
CA PRO A 17 -1.12 -7.01 -6.20
C PRO A 17 -0.35 -6.81 -7.52
N LYS A 18 -0.88 -5.98 -8.43
CA LYS A 18 -0.18 -5.62 -9.67
C LYS A 18 0.91 -4.58 -9.42
N ARG A 19 0.66 -3.62 -8.51
CA ARG A 19 1.63 -2.61 -8.11
C ARG A 19 2.85 -3.24 -7.44
N THR A 20 2.68 -4.21 -6.55
CA THR A 20 3.83 -4.89 -5.93
C THR A 20 4.73 -5.58 -6.94
N ARG A 21 4.17 -6.14 -8.03
CA ARG A 21 4.95 -6.70 -9.13
C ARG A 21 5.75 -5.62 -9.88
N PHE A 22 5.16 -4.45 -10.08
CA PHE A 22 5.81 -3.31 -10.73
C PHE A 22 6.94 -2.77 -9.86
N TYR A 23 6.73 -2.62 -8.55
CA TYR A 23 7.75 -2.18 -7.61
C TYR A 23 8.94 -3.14 -7.54
N GLN A 24 8.69 -4.44 -7.55
CA GLN A 24 9.75 -5.43 -7.67
C GLN A 24 10.62 -5.16 -8.90
N ALA A 25 10.01 -4.97 -10.08
CA ALA A 25 10.76 -4.69 -11.31
C ALA A 25 11.58 -3.37 -11.23
N LEU A 26 11.04 -2.33 -10.58
CA LEU A 26 11.75 -1.07 -10.37
C LEU A 26 12.95 -1.23 -9.43
N ASN A 27 12.86 -2.11 -8.44
CA ASN A 27 13.94 -2.40 -7.51
C ASN A 27 15.02 -3.28 -8.17
N ASP A 28 14.64 -4.25 -9.00
CA ASP A 28 15.56 -5.19 -9.64
C ASP A 28 16.35 -4.54 -10.80
N ALA A 29 15.69 -3.72 -11.61
CA ALA A 29 16.29 -3.14 -12.81
C ALA A 29 17.59 -2.34 -12.57
N PRO A 30 17.71 -1.50 -11.51
CA PRO A 30 18.96 -0.76 -11.25
C PRO A 30 20.11 -1.65 -10.76
N MET A 31 19.84 -2.88 -10.30
CA MET A 31 20.87 -3.80 -9.81
C MET A 31 21.66 -4.46 -10.95
N LEU A 32 21.09 -4.46 -12.17
CA LEU A 32 21.70 -5.05 -13.35
C LEU A 32 22.24 -3.95 -14.25
N LYS A 33 23.55 -3.91 -14.43
CA LYS A 33 24.18 -2.99 -15.38
C LYS A 33 24.02 -3.51 -16.81
N SER A 34 23.93 -2.60 -17.76
CA SER A 34 23.88 -2.95 -19.18
C SER A 34 25.10 -3.80 -19.57
N GLY A 35 24.83 -5.00 -20.08
CA GLY A 35 25.89 -5.96 -20.49
C GLY A 35 26.34 -6.93 -19.39
N GLU A 36 25.92 -6.77 -18.15
CA GLU A 36 26.14 -7.79 -17.11
C GLU A 36 25.13 -8.94 -17.28
N ARG A 37 25.63 -10.18 -17.25
CA ARG A 37 24.82 -11.41 -17.36
C ARG A 37 24.56 -12.08 -15.99
N GLY A 38 24.97 -11.42 -14.90
CA GLY A 38 24.94 -12.00 -13.55
C GLY A 38 23.64 -11.65 -12.82
N PHE A 39 22.57 -12.46 -13.00
CA PHE A 39 21.37 -12.35 -12.17
C PHE A 39 21.61 -12.70 -10.70
N ASP A 40 22.75 -13.34 -10.39
CA ASP A 40 23.22 -13.60 -9.02
C ASP A 40 23.51 -12.31 -8.22
N ASN A 41 23.57 -11.16 -8.88
CA ASN A 41 23.72 -9.84 -8.24
C ASN A 41 22.38 -9.28 -7.73
N LEU A 42 21.25 -9.86 -8.11
CA LEU A 42 19.96 -9.50 -7.53
C LEU A 42 19.95 -9.83 -6.05
N LYS A 43 19.44 -8.90 -5.25
CA LYS A 43 19.35 -9.06 -3.80
C LYS A 43 17.96 -9.58 -3.43
N PRO A 44 17.82 -10.29 -2.30
CA PRO A 44 16.52 -10.56 -1.74
C PRO A 44 15.71 -9.27 -1.60
N VAL A 45 14.48 -9.28 -2.14
CA VAL A 45 13.58 -8.12 -2.17
C VAL A 45 12.34 -8.39 -1.33
N PHE A 46 12.04 -7.47 -0.43
CA PHE A 46 10.84 -7.47 0.38
C PHE A 46 9.96 -6.27 0.01
N ILE A 47 8.82 -6.53 -0.66
CA ILE A 47 7.82 -5.49 -0.95
C ILE A 47 6.77 -5.51 0.15
N ILE A 48 6.77 -4.49 0.99
CA ILE A 48 5.89 -4.37 2.15
C ILE A 48 4.86 -3.29 1.87
N VAL A 49 3.57 -3.65 1.89
CA VAL A 49 2.49 -2.68 1.74
C VAL A 49 1.65 -2.65 3.01
N ILE A 50 1.60 -1.50 3.66
CA ILE A 50 0.76 -1.27 4.84
C ILE A 50 -0.58 -0.71 4.35
N CYS A 51 -1.67 -1.45 4.58
CA CYS A 51 -3.02 -1.09 4.16
C CYS A 51 -3.85 -0.64 5.37
N ASP A 52 -4.47 0.54 5.29
CA ASP A 52 -5.47 0.96 6.30
C ASP A 52 -6.86 0.36 6.03
N PHE A 53 -6.87 -0.83 5.45
CA PHE A 53 -8.03 -1.66 5.14
C PHE A 53 -7.62 -3.13 4.97
N ASP A 54 -8.57 -4.06 5.11
CA ASP A 54 -8.29 -5.49 4.86
C ASP A 54 -8.44 -5.81 3.37
N LEU A 55 -7.30 -5.88 2.66
CA LEU A 55 -7.25 -6.11 1.21
C LEU A 55 -7.92 -7.43 0.79
N TYR A 56 -7.83 -8.46 1.63
CA TYR A 56 -8.32 -9.82 1.31
C TYR A 56 -9.58 -10.21 2.09
N GLY A 57 -10.02 -9.39 3.05
CA GLY A 57 -11.21 -9.65 3.85
C GLY A 57 -11.14 -10.90 4.73
N ARG A 58 -9.91 -11.34 5.11
CA ARG A 58 -9.68 -12.55 5.92
C ARG A 58 -9.30 -12.26 7.37
N GLY A 59 -9.21 -10.99 7.76
CA GLY A 59 -8.96 -10.55 9.12
C GLY A 59 -7.53 -10.75 9.65
N LEU A 60 -6.58 -11.21 8.84
CA LEU A 60 -5.20 -11.34 9.29
C LEU A 60 -4.51 -9.97 9.35
N TYR A 61 -3.60 -9.78 10.32
CA TYR A 61 -2.73 -8.60 10.38
C TYR A 61 -1.63 -8.63 9.33
N ARG A 62 -1.22 -9.83 8.89
CA ARG A 62 -0.15 -10.03 7.91
C ARG A 62 -0.52 -11.12 6.90
N TYR A 63 -0.34 -10.80 5.62
CA TYR A 63 -0.40 -11.76 4.51
C TYR A 63 0.96 -11.75 3.82
N THR A 64 1.64 -12.88 3.86
CA THR A 64 2.95 -13.06 3.23
C THR A 64 2.82 -13.96 2.02
N PHE A 65 3.40 -13.55 0.91
CA PHE A 65 3.37 -14.25 -0.36
C PHE A 65 4.79 -14.49 -0.84
N ASP A 66 5.05 -15.71 -1.24
CA ASP A 66 6.21 -16.18 -2.00
C ASP A 66 5.75 -16.92 -3.26
N ASN A 67 6.66 -17.13 -4.20
CA ASN A 67 6.35 -17.89 -5.40
C ASN A 67 6.53 -19.40 -5.12
N ARG A 68 5.46 -20.18 -5.35
CA ARG A 68 5.42 -21.62 -5.11
C ARG A 68 4.95 -22.38 -6.32
N CYS A 69 5.45 -23.62 -6.45
CA CYS A 69 4.98 -24.55 -7.46
C CYS A 69 3.52 -24.94 -7.19
N LYS A 70 2.66 -24.86 -8.20
CA LYS A 70 1.25 -25.25 -8.07
C LYS A 70 1.05 -26.75 -7.89
N GLU A 71 1.90 -27.52 -8.55
CA GLU A 71 1.87 -28.99 -8.54
C GLU A 71 2.47 -29.55 -7.24
N LEU A 72 3.39 -28.83 -6.62
CA LEU A 72 4.06 -29.16 -5.36
C LEU A 72 4.08 -27.94 -4.45
N PRO A 73 3.01 -27.68 -3.64
CA PRO A 73 2.87 -26.44 -2.86
C PRO A 73 3.97 -26.18 -1.83
N ASP A 74 4.68 -27.22 -1.40
CA ASP A 74 5.81 -27.11 -0.47
C ASP A 74 7.11 -26.66 -1.15
N LEU A 75 7.18 -26.72 -2.50
CA LEU A 75 8.32 -26.28 -3.28
C LEU A 75 8.27 -24.77 -3.52
N ILE A 76 9.20 -24.06 -2.88
CA ILE A 76 9.40 -22.61 -3.07
C ILE A 76 10.24 -22.43 -4.33
N MET A 77 9.92 -21.41 -5.14
CA MET A 77 10.65 -21.09 -6.37
C MET A 77 12.09 -20.65 -6.12
N GLY A 78 12.34 -20.00 -4.98
CA GLY A 78 13.68 -19.55 -4.58
C GLY A 78 14.15 -18.30 -5.31
N ASP A 79 13.22 -17.46 -5.79
CA ASP A 79 13.51 -16.18 -6.46
C ASP A 79 13.80 -15.03 -5.47
N GLU A 80 13.85 -15.34 -4.18
CA GLU A 80 14.16 -14.40 -3.09
C GLU A 80 13.29 -13.12 -3.10
N CYS A 81 12.08 -13.21 -3.68
CA CYS A 81 11.10 -12.13 -3.68
C CYS A 81 9.94 -12.43 -2.74
N THR A 82 9.82 -11.64 -1.67
CA THR A 82 8.72 -11.75 -0.71
C THR A 82 7.82 -10.52 -0.76
N LYS A 83 6.51 -10.74 -0.85
CA LYS A 83 5.51 -9.68 -0.75
C LYS A 83 4.77 -9.80 0.56
N CYS A 84 4.75 -8.74 1.34
CA CYS A 84 4.10 -8.69 2.64
C CYS A 84 3.03 -7.61 2.65
N ILE A 85 1.76 -8.01 2.80
CA ILE A 85 0.66 -7.07 2.96
C ILE A 85 0.31 -7.03 4.45
N LEU A 86 0.48 -5.86 5.05
CA LEU A 86 0.13 -5.58 6.43
C LEU A 86 -1.22 -4.88 6.48
N ASN A 87 -2.07 -5.29 7.41
CA ASN A 87 -3.45 -4.83 7.54
C ASN A 87 -3.65 -4.19 8.91
N THR A 88 -3.89 -2.88 8.96
CA THR A 88 -4.12 -2.17 10.22
C THR A 88 -5.47 -2.51 10.86
N LYS A 89 -6.40 -3.11 10.10
CA LYS A 89 -7.74 -3.55 10.55
C LYS A 89 -7.79 -5.05 10.82
N GLY A 90 -6.64 -5.69 11.07
CA GLY A 90 -6.55 -7.10 11.42
C GLY A 90 -7.32 -7.41 12.72
N LYS A 91 -7.70 -8.68 12.86
CA LYS A 91 -8.40 -9.23 14.03
C LYS A 91 -7.86 -10.58 14.47
N ILE A 92 -7.02 -11.19 13.62
CA ILE A 92 -6.51 -12.55 13.81
C ILE A 92 -4.99 -12.49 13.92
N GLU A 93 -4.48 -12.83 15.09
CA GLU A 93 -3.06 -12.77 15.47
C GLU A 93 -2.31 -14.07 15.09
N ARG A 94 -2.38 -14.46 13.81
CA ARG A 94 -1.67 -15.65 13.35
C ARG A 94 -0.22 -15.28 12.99
N ASN A 95 0.75 -15.86 13.72
CA ASN A 95 2.19 -15.69 13.47
C ASN A 95 2.63 -14.21 13.39
N VAL A 96 2.10 -13.37 14.27
CA VAL A 96 2.37 -11.93 14.33
C VAL A 96 2.72 -11.55 15.76
N ASP A 97 3.79 -10.79 15.94
CA ASP A 97 4.19 -10.28 17.24
C ASP A 97 3.26 -9.15 17.70
N SER A 98 3.05 -9.03 19.01
CA SER A 98 2.28 -7.92 19.58
C SER A 98 2.88 -6.56 19.20
N SER A 99 4.21 -6.44 19.10
CA SER A 99 4.88 -5.22 18.67
C SER A 99 4.52 -4.77 17.26
N LEU A 100 4.29 -5.71 16.33
CA LEU A 100 3.80 -5.39 14.99
C LEU A 100 2.34 -4.95 15.05
N ILE A 101 1.51 -5.56 15.89
CA ILE A 101 0.11 -5.18 16.07
C ILE A 101 0.03 -3.76 16.64
N ASP A 102 0.80 -3.45 17.69
CA ASP A 102 0.89 -2.11 18.27
C ASP A 102 1.32 -1.07 17.24
N PHE A 103 2.32 -1.40 16.42
CA PHE A 103 2.75 -0.54 15.32
C PHE A 103 1.63 -0.31 14.29
N LEU A 104 0.90 -1.34 13.89
CA LEU A 104 -0.19 -1.23 12.91
C LEU A 104 -1.36 -0.42 13.47
N HIS A 105 -1.70 -0.56 14.75
CA HIS A 105 -2.68 0.29 15.43
C HIS A 105 -2.21 1.74 15.46
N TYR A 106 -0.94 1.98 15.79
CA TYR A 106 -0.34 3.32 15.78
C TYR A 106 -0.39 3.97 14.39
N VAL A 107 -0.09 3.21 13.33
CA VAL A 107 -0.16 3.70 11.93
C VAL A 107 -1.60 4.03 11.53
N SER A 108 -2.58 3.24 11.98
CA SER A 108 -4.00 3.49 11.71
C SER A 108 -4.51 4.76 12.39
N ASP A 109 -4.16 4.92 13.65
CA ASP A 109 -4.52 6.08 14.48
C ASP A 109 -3.49 6.31 15.58
N SER A 110 -2.57 7.23 15.32
CA SER A 110 -1.49 7.57 16.26
C SER A 110 -1.99 8.26 17.53
N SER A 111 -3.24 8.73 17.58
CA SER A 111 -3.83 9.38 18.76
C SER A 111 -4.50 8.40 19.72
N SER A 112 -4.89 7.23 19.23
CA SER A 112 -5.58 6.20 20.01
C SER A 112 -4.65 5.30 20.81
N VAL A 113 -3.35 5.32 20.55
CA VAL A 113 -2.36 4.44 21.19
C VAL A 113 -1.81 5.10 22.45
N ASP A 114 -2.05 4.46 23.60
CA ASP A 114 -1.48 4.83 24.89
C ASP A 114 -0.02 4.36 24.96
N LEU A 115 0.90 5.27 24.59
CA LEU A 115 2.33 4.96 24.51
C LEU A 115 2.98 4.64 25.85
N GLU A 116 2.36 5.02 26.97
CA GLU A 116 2.85 4.64 28.31
C GLU A 116 2.68 3.13 28.57
N LYS A 117 1.69 2.51 27.91
CA LYS A 117 1.42 1.07 27.97
C LYS A 117 2.18 0.26 26.91
N VAL A 118 2.71 0.93 25.87
CA VAL A 118 3.48 0.28 24.82
C VAL A 118 4.89 -0.02 25.32
N CYS A 119 5.22 -1.30 25.49
CA CYS A 119 6.55 -1.73 25.95
C CYS A 119 7.63 -1.61 24.86
N ASP A 120 7.28 -1.48 23.58
CA ASP A 120 8.25 -1.41 22.47
C ASP A 120 8.91 -0.02 22.39
N LYS A 121 10.16 0.05 22.82
CA LYS A 121 10.98 1.27 22.76
C LYS A 121 11.15 1.83 21.33
N ARG A 122 11.05 0.98 20.30
CA ARG A 122 11.14 1.41 18.90
C ARG A 122 9.92 2.22 18.51
N LEU A 123 8.73 1.80 18.93
CA LEU A 123 7.50 2.54 18.69
C LEU A 123 7.46 3.85 19.48
N GLN A 124 7.95 3.87 20.73
CA GLN A 124 8.09 5.11 21.50
C GLN A 124 9.03 6.11 20.80
N LYS A 125 10.18 5.63 20.29
CA LYS A 125 11.14 6.46 19.53
C LYS A 125 10.55 6.96 18.22
N LEU A 126 9.81 6.11 17.50
CA LEU A 126 9.11 6.50 16.29
C LEU A 126 8.11 7.61 16.57
N HIS A 127 7.30 7.48 17.61
CA HIS A 127 6.34 8.51 18.01
C HIS A 127 7.01 9.84 18.32
N ALA A 128 8.10 9.82 19.10
CA ALA A 128 8.85 11.05 19.42
C ALA A 128 9.33 11.76 18.14
N ASN A 129 9.86 11.00 17.17
CA ASN A 129 10.28 11.55 15.88
C ASN A 129 9.09 12.12 15.07
N VAL A 130 7.95 11.42 15.07
CA VAL A 130 6.72 11.88 14.40
C VAL A 130 6.21 13.19 15.03
N GLN A 131 6.27 13.34 16.37
CA GLN A 131 5.87 14.60 17.03
C GLN A 131 6.78 15.75 16.63
N ILE A 132 8.09 15.56 16.60
CA ILE A 132 9.04 16.59 16.14
C ILE A 132 8.70 17.06 14.71
N ILE A 133 8.33 16.13 13.83
CA ILE A 133 7.93 16.44 12.44
C ILE A 133 6.61 17.21 12.43
N LYS A 134 5.62 16.76 13.20
CA LYS A 134 4.30 17.41 13.28
C LYS A 134 4.37 18.83 13.84
N ASP A 135 5.29 19.09 14.78
CA ASP A 135 5.49 20.40 15.39
C ASP A 135 6.28 21.37 14.48
N SER A 136 6.77 20.88 13.34
CA SER A 136 7.48 21.72 12.36
C SER A 136 6.49 22.49 11.49
N ALA A 137 6.50 23.82 11.55
CA ALA A 137 5.63 24.67 10.73
C ALA A 137 5.84 24.48 9.20
N GLU A 138 7.04 24.07 8.77
CA GLU A 138 7.34 23.78 7.37
C GLU A 138 6.60 22.51 6.91
N MET A 139 6.61 21.45 7.73
CA MET A 139 5.93 20.20 7.43
C MET A 139 4.41 20.37 7.46
N GLU A 140 3.86 21.18 8.39
CA GLU A 140 2.45 21.50 8.41
C GLU A 140 2.01 22.20 7.12
N ALA A 141 2.80 23.16 6.63
CA ALA A 141 2.53 23.85 5.37
C ALA A 141 2.62 22.92 4.14
N GLU A 142 3.55 21.98 4.12
CA GLU A 142 3.64 20.97 3.06
C GLU A 142 2.46 20.00 3.09
N PHE A 143 2.06 19.56 4.28
CA PHE A 143 0.91 18.67 4.45
C PHE A 143 -0.38 19.35 3.95
N MET A 144 -0.62 20.60 4.32
CA MET A 144 -1.77 21.38 3.85
C MET A 144 -1.77 21.51 2.32
N LYS A 145 -0.62 21.77 1.70
CA LYS A 145 -0.50 21.83 0.23
C LYS A 145 -0.79 20.46 -0.44
N ALA A 146 -0.38 19.37 0.18
CA ALA A 146 -0.63 18.03 -0.32
C ALA A 146 -2.12 17.66 -0.24
N GLU A 147 -2.78 17.98 0.88
CA GLU A 147 -4.23 17.79 1.04
C GLU A 147 -5.04 18.60 0.02
N GLU A 148 -4.67 19.86 -0.19
CA GLU A 148 -5.35 20.72 -1.16
C GLU A 148 -5.21 20.18 -2.59
N ARG A 149 -4.01 19.69 -2.98
CA ARG A 149 -3.80 19.03 -4.27
C ARG A 149 -4.66 17.77 -4.41
N GLU A 150 -4.72 16.93 -3.38
CA GLU A 150 -5.53 15.71 -3.41
C GLU A 150 -7.02 16.06 -3.54
N ARG A 151 -7.47 17.12 -2.88
CA ARG A 151 -8.85 17.61 -2.99
C ARG A 151 -9.15 18.10 -4.40
N GLN A 152 -8.26 18.89 -5.01
CA GLN A 152 -8.41 19.39 -6.38
C GLN A 152 -8.50 18.25 -7.39
N ILE A 153 -7.59 17.25 -7.33
CA ILE A 153 -7.61 16.09 -8.21
C ILE A 153 -8.93 15.31 -8.07
N ARG A 154 -9.43 15.16 -6.85
CA ARG A 154 -10.73 14.50 -6.59
C ARG A 154 -11.89 15.27 -7.19
N ASP A 155 -11.93 16.58 -6.99
CA ASP A 155 -13.01 17.43 -7.50
C ASP A 155 -13.01 17.49 -9.03
N GLU A 156 -11.83 17.51 -9.66
CA GLU A 156 -11.68 17.39 -11.11
C GLU A 156 -12.16 16.03 -11.63
N GLY A 157 -11.77 14.93 -10.99
CA GLY A 157 -12.21 13.60 -11.36
C GLY A 157 -13.73 13.41 -11.24
N ILE A 158 -14.36 13.99 -10.21
CA ILE A 158 -15.82 13.98 -10.05
C ILE A 158 -16.49 14.78 -11.19
N LYS A 159 -15.96 15.96 -11.52
CA LYS A 159 -16.49 16.80 -12.62
C LYS A 159 -16.38 16.08 -13.98
N GLU A 160 -15.25 15.44 -14.24
CA GLU A 160 -15.06 14.66 -15.46
C GLU A 160 -16.00 13.46 -15.54
N GLY A 161 -16.13 12.71 -14.44
CA GLY A 161 -17.05 11.57 -14.36
C GLY A 161 -18.52 11.96 -14.58
N ILE A 162 -18.97 13.08 -14.01
CA ILE A 162 -20.32 13.63 -14.25
C ILE A 162 -20.48 14.00 -15.74
N LYS A 163 -19.49 14.67 -16.34
CA LYS A 163 -19.53 15.09 -17.74
C LYS A 163 -19.57 13.90 -18.71
N GLU A 164 -18.82 12.85 -18.41
CA GLU A 164 -18.85 11.61 -19.20
C GLU A 164 -20.17 10.88 -19.06
N GLY A 165 -20.67 10.74 -17.81
CA GLY A 165 -21.99 10.13 -17.56
C GLY A 165 -23.13 10.85 -18.25
N MET A 166 -23.12 12.19 -18.28
CA MET A 166 -24.10 12.98 -19.04
C MET A 166 -24.03 12.71 -20.55
N LYS A 167 -22.81 12.60 -21.12
CA LYS A 167 -22.66 12.28 -22.55
C LYS A 167 -23.18 10.88 -22.89
N GLU A 168 -22.92 9.89 -22.03
CA GLU A 168 -23.44 8.54 -22.22
C GLU A 168 -24.95 8.49 -22.12
N TYR A 169 -25.54 9.20 -21.14
CA TYR A 169 -26.97 9.32 -20.99
C TYR A 169 -27.63 9.94 -22.24
N ASP A 170 -27.09 11.05 -22.75
CA ASP A 170 -27.60 11.70 -23.97
C ASP A 170 -27.50 10.76 -25.20
N ARG A 171 -26.42 9.98 -25.28
CA ARG A 171 -26.26 8.99 -26.34
C ARG A 171 -27.29 7.87 -26.26
N PHE A 172 -27.54 7.38 -25.04
CA PHE A 172 -28.57 6.38 -24.77
C PHE A 172 -29.96 6.89 -25.13
N MET A 173 -30.32 8.11 -24.72
CA MET A 173 -31.63 8.72 -25.02
C MET A 173 -31.85 8.91 -26.50
N LYS A 174 -30.83 9.33 -27.27
CA LYS A 174 -30.90 9.45 -28.75
C LYS A 174 -31.12 8.09 -29.44
N LEU A 175 -30.49 7.03 -28.92
CA LEU A 175 -30.70 5.67 -29.46
C LEU A 175 -32.10 5.16 -29.14
N THR A 176 -32.62 5.39 -27.96
CA THR A 176 -33.96 4.99 -27.53
C THR A 176 -35.04 5.70 -28.37
N GLN A 177 -34.88 6.99 -28.64
CA GLN A 177 -35.79 7.74 -29.54
C GLN A 177 -35.81 7.21 -30.94
N LYS A 178 -34.64 6.76 -31.49
CA LYS A 178 -34.57 6.16 -32.85
C LYS A 178 -35.22 4.78 -32.92
N LEU A 179 -35.32 4.05 -31.85
CA LEU A 179 -35.94 2.73 -31.79
C LEU A 179 -37.47 2.79 -31.62
N LEU A 180 -37.99 3.94 -31.16
CA LEU A 180 -39.43 4.18 -30.96
C LEU A 180 -40.10 4.95 -32.09
N SER A 181 -39.31 5.42 -33.06
CA SER A 181 -39.77 6.06 -34.30
C SER A 181 -39.78 5.09 -35.49
#